data_9087cf3dc51a3f54585f17cf6d4e110d
#
_entry.id   9087cf3dc51a3f54585f17cf6d4e110d
#
_cell.length_a   1.000
_cell.length_b   1.000
_cell.length_c   1.000
_cell.angle_alpha   90.00
_cell.angle_beta   90.00
_cell.angle_gamma   90.00
#
_symmetry.space_group_name_H-M   'P 1'
#
loop_
_entity.id
_entity.type
_entity.pdbx_description
1 polymer ?
#
loop_
_entity_poly.entity_id
_entity_poly.type
_entity_poly.pdbx_seq_one_letter_code
_entity_poly.pdbx_strand_id
1 'polypeptide(L)'
;KSTPAKDLPRVTVLAHGDGGWRALVRLLSGLNMNAADRTPILTLDLLQRFSQYSTQLHLLHGPESPVSQALTLHRSDIALEIFNKTRPLFGDHAIDCVSHLVAGKGPFSTAHAARSLIFARDHDIDAVITNAVRMRDAADGPVADILDCARQLVPLHQRHLERRNAQGYLKSNDEMVSLAAEIARAAGERTPRELLQTTRKWAERALLSPQRDLGLGGIHLPEAHIVGADSANSMRALLRTRSESGINWRYSDSATITKARARLDDELATVATLGYEPYFLTVADITDMARAKNIRVAARGSGAGSLICHLLGISGVDPMQHGLL
;
A
#
# COMPACT_ATOMS: atom_id res chain seq x y z
N LYS A 1 -22.82 -9.88 17.30
CA LYS A 1 -22.88 -8.70 16.40
C LYS A 1 -21.45 -8.28 16.16
N SER A 2 -21.00 -8.20 14.90
CA SER A 2 -19.66 -7.70 14.56
C SER A 2 -19.60 -6.19 14.85
N THR A 3 -18.52 -5.74 15.49
CA THR A 3 -18.25 -4.30 15.69
C THR A 3 -18.13 -3.62 14.32
N PRO A 4 -18.81 -2.49 14.08
CA PRO A 4 -18.64 -1.74 12.85
C PRO A 4 -17.19 -1.34 12.63
N ALA A 5 -16.70 -1.37 11.39
CA ALA A 5 -15.29 -1.05 11.06
C ALA A 5 -14.83 0.32 11.58
N LYS A 6 -15.73 1.29 11.65
CA LYS A 6 -15.46 2.64 12.18
C LYS A 6 -15.16 2.68 13.68
N ASP A 7 -15.60 1.67 14.43
CA ASP A 7 -15.45 1.59 15.88
C ASP A 7 -14.26 0.70 16.29
N LEU A 8 -13.54 0.13 15.31
CA LEU A 8 -12.34 -0.67 15.58
C LEU A 8 -11.14 0.22 15.86
N PRO A 9 -10.29 -0.16 16.84
CA PRO A 9 -9.05 0.53 17.10
C PRO A 9 -8.14 0.55 15.87
N ARG A 10 -7.35 1.62 15.71
CA ARG A 10 -6.42 1.80 14.60
C ARG A 10 -5.01 2.04 15.10
N VAL A 11 -4.04 1.48 14.40
CA VAL A 11 -2.61 1.73 14.62
C VAL A 11 -1.95 2.12 13.32
N THR A 12 -0.84 2.83 13.39
CA THR A 12 -0.03 3.17 12.22
C THR A 12 1.21 2.30 12.21
N VAL A 13 1.47 1.64 11.09
CA VAL A 13 2.66 0.82 10.87
C VAL A 13 3.55 1.50 9.86
N LEU A 14 4.83 1.71 10.22
CA LEU A 14 5.85 2.32 9.38
C LEU A 14 6.83 1.24 8.91
N ALA A 15 7.16 1.24 7.63
CA ALA A 15 8.18 0.38 7.06
C ALA A 15 9.57 1.01 7.17
N HIS A 16 10.58 0.22 7.52
CA HIS A 16 11.98 0.61 7.52
C HIS A 16 12.77 -0.19 6.47
N GLY A 17 13.32 0.52 5.49
CA GLY A 17 14.07 -0.09 4.39
C GLY A 17 13.26 -1.05 3.52
N ASP A 18 13.93 -1.75 2.61
CA ASP A 18 13.31 -2.68 1.67
C ASP A 18 12.64 -3.88 2.36
N GLY A 19 13.27 -4.40 3.39
CA GLY A 19 12.71 -5.50 4.18
C GLY A 19 11.42 -5.10 4.90
N GLY A 20 11.36 -3.88 5.47
CA GLY A 20 10.14 -3.33 6.06
C GLY A 20 9.03 -3.13 5.03
N TRP A 21 9.39 -2.63 3.84
CA TRP A 21 8.44 -2.50 2.74
C TRP A 21 7.85 -3.85 2.32
N ARG A 22 8.70 -4.86 2.12
CA ARG A 22 8.26 -6.23 1.79
C ARG A 22 7.39 -6.83 2.89
N ALA A 23 7.75 -6.62 4.16
CA ALA A 23 6.96 -7.09 5.31
C ALA A 23 5.58 -6.43 5.35
N LEU A 24 5.51 -5.10 5.13
CA LEU A 24 4.25 -4.36 5.09
C LEU A 24 3.34 -4.84 3.97
N VAL A 25 3.87 -5.04 2.76
CA VAL A 25 3.11 -5.54 1.61
C VAL A 25 2.55 -6.95 1.89
N ARG A 26 3.36 -7.85 2.48
CA ARG A 26 2.92 -9.20 2.86
C ARG A 26 1.86 -9.17 3.95
N LEU A 27 2.02 -8.33 4.95
CA LEU A 27 1.03 -8.15 6.03
C LEU A 27 -0.31 -7.68 5.47
N LEU A 28 -0.31 -6.66 4.61
CA LEU A 28 -1.52 -6.14 3.96
C LEU A 28 -2.18 -7.18 3.05
N SER A 29 -1.40 -7.93 2.29
CA SER A 29 -1.91 -9.03 1.47
C SER A 29 -2.55 -10.11 2.33
N GLY A 30 -1.87 -10.52 3.40
CA GLY A 30 -2.40 -11.51 4.35
C GLY A 30 -3.69 -11.05 5.03
N LEU A 31 -3.77 -9.77 5.41
CA LEU A 31 -4.99 -9.17 5.97
C LEU A 31 -6.17 -9.27 4.98
N ASN A 32 -5.97 -8.88 3.74
CA ASN A 32 -7.03 -8.87 2.73
C ASN A 32 -7.44 -10.29 2.31
N MET A 33 -6.51 -11.21 2.15
CA MET A 33 -6.82 -12.61 1.80
C MET A 33 -7.58 -13.35 2.91
N ASN A 34 -7.37 -12.98 4.18
CA ASN A 34 -8.09 -13.58 5.30
C ASN A 34 -9.43 -12.86 5.62
N ALA A 35 -9.72 -11.75 4.97
CA ALA A 35 -10.91 -10.94 5.28
C ALA A 35 -12.23 -11.56 4.77
N ALA A 36 -12.22 -12.40 3.73
CA ALA A 36 -13.40 -13.10 3.17
C ALA A 36 -14.64 -12.18 3.10
N ASP A 37 -14.60 -11.15 2.27
CA ASP A 37 -15.66 -10.12 2.08
C ASP A 37 -15.99 -9.26 3.31
N ARG A 38 -15.15 -9.33 4.36
CA ARG A 38 -15.28 -8.49 5.57
C ARG A 38 -14.18 -7.44 5.61
N THR A 39 -14.34 -6.48 6.51
CA THR A 39 -13.25 -5.51 6.79
C THR A 39 -12.00 -6.25 7.26
N PRO A 40 -10.83 -6.04 6.63
CA PRO A 40 -9.57 -6.63 7.09
C PRO A 40 -9.24 -6.15 8.51
N ILE A 41 -9.04 -7.12 9.41
CA ILE A 41 -8.72 -6.84 10.82
C ILE A 41 -7.38 -7.47 11.16
N LEU A 42 -6.48 -6.68 11.70
CA LEU A 42 -5.20 -7.15 12.20
C LEU A 42 -5.38 -7.81 13.58
N THR A 43 -5.26 -9.14 13.61
CA THR A 43 -5.31 -9.93 14.85
C THR A 43 -3.92 -10.24 15.35
N LEU A 44 -3.77 -10.50 16.66
CA LEU A 44 -2.50 -10.95 17.24
C LEU A 44 -1.99 -12.25 16.60
N ASP A 45 -2.89 -13.19 16.29
CA ASP A 45 -2.55 -14.45 15.61
C ASP A 45 -1.95 -14.18 14.21
N LEU A 46 -2.54 -13.27 13.44
CA LEU A 46 -2.00 -12.88 12.15
C LEU A 46 -0.64 -12.21 12.28
N LEU A 47 -0.48 -11.32 13.25
CA LEU A 47 0.81 -10.68 13.54
C LEU A 47 1.89 -11.70 13.91
N GLN A 48 1.55 -12.71 14.71
CA GLN A 48 2.50 -13.77 15.09
C GLN A 48 2.97 -14.57 13.86
N ARG A 49 2.08 -14.87 12.90
CA ARG A 49 2.46 -15.54 11.65
C ARG A 49 3.43 -14.73 10.80
N PHE A 50 3.37 -13.40 10.89
CA PHE A 50 4.25 -12.48 10.16
C PHE A 50 5.42 -11.96 11.02
N SER A 51 5.57 -12.40 12.27
CA SER A 51 6.57 -11.88 13.22
C SER A 51 8.01 -12.01 12.71
N GLN A 52 8.33 -13.03 11.93
CA GLN A 52 9.66 -13.19 11.31
C GLN A 52 10.05 -12.04 10.36
N TYR A 53 9.08 -11.25 9.89
CA TYR A 53 9.29 -10.12 8.99
C TYR A 53 9.08 -8.78 9.68
N SER A 54 8.62 -8.76 10.94
CA SER A 54 8.11 -7.56 11.59
C SER A 54 9.18 -6.70 12.26
N THR A 55 10.44 -7.18 12.39
CA THR A 55 11.54 -6.44 13.02
C THR A 55 11.89 -5.12 12.32
N GLN A 56 11.50 -4.96 11.05
CA GLN A 56 11.66 -3.74 10.27
C GLN A 56 10.34 -2.98 10.07
N LEU A 57 9.31 -3.37 10.83
CA LEU A 57 8.06 -2.64 10.94
C LEU A 57 8.01 -1.96 12.31
N HIS A 58 7.77 -0.66 12.32
CA HIS A 58 7.64 0.14 13.53
C HIS A 58 6.18 0.49 13.78
N LEU A 59 5.76 0.47 15.03
CA LEU A 59 4.37 0.70 15.42
C LEU A 59 4.19 2.04 16.11
N LEU A 60 3.27 2.88 15.60
CA LEU A 60 2.83 4.09 16.27
C LEU A 60 1.46 3.86 16.91
N HIS A 61 1.39 4.10 18.23
CA HIS A 61 0.15 4.08 19.01
C HIS A 61 -0.47 5.47 19.01
N GLY A 62 -1.22 5.79 17.96
CA GLY A 62 -1.93 7.06 17.80
C GLY A 62 -3.22 7.16 18.62
N PRO A 63 -3.99 8.26 18.50
CA PRO A 63 -5.17 8.55 19.34
C PRO A 63 -6.27 7.50 19.30
N GLU A 64 -6.37 6.73 18.23
CA GLU A 64 -7.39 5.68 18.03
C GLU A 64 -6.86 4.27 18.35
N SER A 65 -5.61 4.15 18.81
CA SER A 65 -5.02 2.85 19.16
C SER A 65 -5.61 2.25 20.43
N PRO A 66 -5.52 0.94 20.62
CA PRO A 66 -5.96 0.31 21.89
C PRO A 66 -5.27 0.89 23.12
N VAL A 67 -3.98 1.24 23.02
CA VAL A 67 -3.23 1.92 24.09
C VAL A 67 -3.86 3.27 24.43
N SER A 68 -4.11 4.10 23.42
CA SER A 68 -4.70 5.42 23.62
C SER A 68 -6.16 5.36 24.09
N GLN A 69 -6.91 4.34 23.71
CA GLN A 69 -8.25 4.13 24.25
C GLN A 69 -8.22 3.85 25.77
N ALA A 70 -7.27 3.03 26.23
CA ALA A 70 -7.08 2.80 27.66
C ALA A 70 -6.65 4.10 28.39
N LEU A 71 -5.77 4.90 27.80
CA LEU A 71 -5.38 6.20 28.34
C LEU A 71 -6.55 7.21 28.42
N THR A 72 -7.47 7.16 27.46
CA THR A 72 -8.70 7.97 27.49
C THR A 72 -9.56 7.63 28.70
N LEU A 73 -9.58 6.37 29.11
CA LEU A 73 -10.28 5.87 30.29
C LEU A 73 -9.47 5.99 31.58
N HIS A 74 -8.31 6.68 31.58
CA HIS A 74 -7.38 6.79 32.70
C HIS A 74 -6.85 5.43 33.23
N ARG A 75 -6.74 4.43 32.36
CA ARG A 75 -6.24 3.09 32.68
C ARG A 75 -4.84 2.87 32.11
N SER A 76 -3.85 3.56 32.72
CA SER A 76 -2.44 3.42 32.35
C SER A 76 -1.91 2.00 32.56
N ASP A 77 -2.45 1.25 33.50
CA ASP A 77 -2.18 -0.15 33.75
C ASP A 77 -2.54 -1.02 32.52
N ILE A 78 -3.75 -0.86 32.00
CA ILE A 78 -4.21 -1.56 30.79
C ILE A 78 -3.42 -1.09 29.56
N ALA A 79 -3.16 0.21 29.44
CA ALA A 79 -2.37 0.75 28.35
C ALA A 79 -0.98 0.10 28.26
N LEU A 80 -0.31 -0.04 29.39
CA LEU A 80 1.00 -0.70 29.49
C LEU A 80 0.92 -2.21 29.17
N GLU A 81 -0.11 -2.89 29.65
CA GLU A 81 -0.33 -4.30 29.33
C GLU A 81 -0.49 -4.52 27.83
N ILE A 82 -1.30 -3.70 27.14
CA ILE A 82 -1.51 -3.77 25.70
C ILE A 82 -0.21 -3.47 24.96
N PHE A 83 0.50 -2.43 25.37
CA PHE A 83 1.79 -2.05 24.79
C PHE A 83 2.79 -3.21 24.86
N ASN A 84 2.95 -3.82 26.04
CA ASN A 84 3.87 -4.94 26.26
C ASN A 84 3.49 -6.19 25.47
N LYS A 85 2.20 -6.45 25.21
CA LYS A 85 1.75 -7.56 24.35
C LYS A 85 2.11 -7.35 22.89
N THR A 86 2.17 -6.11 22.41
CA THR A 86 2.52 -5.81 21.02
C THR A 86 4.02 -5.66 20.79
N ARG A 87 4.78 -5.30 21.81
CA ARG A 87 6.22 -5.03 21.74
C ARG A 87 7.06 -6.13 21.08
N PRO A 88 6.86 -7.43 21.36
CA PRO A 88 7.66 -8.49 20.71
C PRO A 88 7.26 -8.75 19.25
N LEU A 89 6.20 -8.13 18.74
CA LEU A 89 5.64 -8.40 17.42
C LEU A 89 6.10 -7.40 16.35
N PHE A 90 6.78 -6.33 16.73
CA PHE A 90 7.31 -5.29 15.85
C PHE A 90 8.74 -4.91 16.25
N GLY A 91 9.44 -4.16 15.40
CA GLY A 91 10.79 -3.68 15.69
C GLY A 91 10.78 -2.66 16.82
N ASP A 92 10.30 -1.46 16.52
CA ASP A 92 10.22 -0.38 17.50
C ASP A 92 8.77 0.11 17.69
N HIS A 93 8.51 0.72 18.82
CA HIS A 93 7.21 1.25 19.20
C HIS A 93 7.33 2.68 19.70
N ALA A 94 6.38 3.54 19.33
CA ALA A 94 6.26 4.87 19.90
C ALA A 94 4.79 5.23 20.17
N ILE A 95 4.62 6.13 21.12
CA ILE A 95 3.34 6.80 21.37
C ILE A 95 3.25 8.03 20.47
N ASP A 96 2.20 8.11 19.65
CA ASP A 96 1.98 9.25 18.75
C ASP A 96 1.05 10.28 19.38
N CYS A 97 1.63 11.42 19.74
CA CYS A 97 0.97 12.53 20.44
C CYS A 97 0.28 13.45 19.45
N VAL A 98 -0.90 13.09 18.96
CA VAL A 98 -1.67 13.88 17.98
C VAL A 98 -2.65 14.80 18.68
N SER A 99 -2.68 16.09 18.30
CA SER A 99 -3.72 17.03 18.70
C SER A 99 -4.29 17.75 17.47
N HIS A 100 -5.59 17.65 17.29
CA HIS A 100 -6.36 18.46 16.35
C HIS A 100 -7.11 19.60 17.05
N LEU A 101 -6.66 19.98 18.27
CA LEU A 101 -7.27 21.03 19.09
C LEU A 101 -8.76 20.79 19.37
N VAL A 102 -9.18 19.54 19.40
CA VAL A 102 -10.55 19.16 19.75
C VAL A 102 -10.78 19.49 21.22
N ALA A 103 -11.90 20.13 21.53
CA ALA A 103 -12.27 20.45 22.90
C ALA A 103 -12.45 19.19 23.77
N GLY A 104 -12.15 19.30 25.07
CA GLY A 104 -12.31 18.22 26.04
C GLY A 104 -11.05 17.40 26.28
N LYS A 105 -11.22 16.13 26.69
CA LYS A 105 -10.14 15.24 27.15
C LYS A 105 -10.04 13.94 26.34
N GLY A 106 -10.83 13.80 25.29
CA GLY A 106 -10.88 12.62 24.42
C GLY A 106 -9.78 12.64 23.33
N PRO A 107 -9.79 11.62 22.45
CA PRO A 107 -8.85 11.54 21.33
C PRO A 107 -8.79 12.83 20.52
N PHE A 108 -7.63 13.16 19.99
CA PHE A 108 -7.32 14.37 19.22
C PHE A 108 -7.41 15.70 19.99
N SER A 109 -7.62 15.69 21.33
CA SER A 109 -7.48 16.88 22.16
C SER A 109 -6.03 17.06 22.65
N THR A 110 -5.62 18.29 22.95
CA THR A 110 -4.32 18.60 23.56
C THR A 110 -4.16 17.89 24.91
N ALA A 111 -5.22 17.79 25.70
CA ALA A 111 -5.19 17.09 26.98
C ALA A 111 -4.96 15.57 26.83
N HIS A 112 -5.48 14.95 25.79
CA HIS A 112 -5.21 13.54 25.49
C HIS A 112 -3.76 13.34 24.99
N ALA A 113 -3.27 14.20 24.09
CA ALA A 113 -1.90 14.15 23.60
C ALA A 113 -0.88 14.34 24.74
N ALA A 114 -1.14 15.27 25.68
CA ALA A 114 -0.34 15.47 26.87
C ALA A 114 -0.32 14.23 27.78
N ARG A 115 -1.47 13.60 28.00
CA ARG A 115 -1.54 12.32 28.76
C ARG A 115 -0.75 11.21 28.09
N SER A 116 -0.80 11.12 26.77
CA SER A 116 -0.02 10.17 25.98
C SER A 116 1.49 10.42 26.13
N LEU A 117 1.92 11.69 26.13
CA LEU A 117 3.32 12.08 26.37
C LEU A 117 3.78 11.74 27.78
N ILE A 118 2.95 12.00 28.79
CA ILE A 118 3.23 11.64 30.18
C ILE A 118 3.40 10.13 30.32
N PHE A 119 2.48 9.34 29.73
CA PHE A 119 2.55 7.89 29.75
C PHE A 119 3.85 7.37 29.12
N ALA A 120 4.23 7.90 27.96
CA ALA A 120 5.47 7.54 27.27
C ALA A 120 6.70 7.79 28.14
N ARG A 121 6.78 8.99 28.73
CA ARG A 121 7.87 9.38 29.63
C ARG A 121 7.95 8.48 30.88
N ASP A 122 6.81 8.23 31.53
CA ASP A 122 6.77 7.49 32.79
C ASP A 122 7.12 6.00 32.61
N HIS A 123 7.11 5.50 31.37
CA HIS A 123 7.44 4.10 31.03
C HIS A 123 8.64 3.94 30.10
N ASP A 124 9.44 5.00 29.89
CA ASP A 124 10.62 4.99 29.01
C ASP A 124 10.29 4.48 27.60
N ILE A 125 9.21 5.02 27.03
CA ILE A 125 8.74 4.72 25.68
C ILE A 125 8.97 5.97 24.82
N ASP A 126 9.44 5.77 23.58
CA ASP A 126 9.56 6.85 22.62
C ASP A 126 8.21 7.55 22.39
N ALA A 127 8.20 8.87 22.43
CA ALA A 127 7.07 9.70 22.05
C ALA A 127 7.40 10.45 20.76
N VAL A 128 6.45 10.45 19.81
CA VAL A 128 6.53 11.22 18.58
C VAL A 128 5.31 12.13 18.45
N ILE A 129 5.42 13.16 17.63
CA ILE A 129 4.29 14.00 17.28
C ILE A 129 4.03 13.91 15.77
N THR A 130 2.83 13.51 15.40
CA THR A 130 2.33 13.65 14.03
C THR A 130 1.06 14.49 14.02
N ASN A 131 0.55 14.79 12.82
CA ASN A 131 -0.75 15.45 12.69
C ASN A 131 -1.83 14.53 12.13
N ALA A 132 -1.58 13.21 12.04
CA ALA A 132 -2.52 12.25 11.43
C ALA A 132 -3.18 12.83 10.17
N VAL A 133 -2.35 13.29 9.23
CA VAL A 133 -2.74 14.11 8.08
C VAL A 133 -3.73 13.38 7.17
N ARG A 134 -4.85 14.03 6.86
CA ARG A 134 -5.91 13.55 5.99
C ARG A 134 -6.12 14.42 4.75
N MET A 135 -5.63 15.64 4.76
CA MET A 135 -5.80 16.62 3.69
C MET A 135 -4.59 17.55 3.60
N ARG A 136 -4.38 18.14 2.44
CA ARG A 136 -3.27 19.05 2.20
C ARG A 136 -3.47 20.36 2.95
N ASP A 137 -4.63 20.98 2.77
CA ASP A 137 -4.98 22.27 3.35
C ASP A 137 -6.25 22.15 4.22
N ALA A 138 -6.41 23.00 5.20
CA ALA A 138 -7.61 23.02 6.05
C ALA A 138 -8.89 23.24 5.25
N ALA A 139 -8.81 23.98 4.13
CA ALA A 139 -9.92 24.23 3.22
C ALA A 139 -10.44 22.97 2.50
N ASP A 140 -9.61 21.90 2.42
CA ASP A 140 -10.00 20.63 1.78
C ASP A 140 -10.90 19.76 2.68
N GLY A 141 -11.19 20.21 3.89
CA GLY A 141 -12.06 19.48 4.82
C GLY A 141 -13.38 19.00 4.21
N PRO A 142 -14.17 19.82 3.49
CA PRO A 142 -15.39 19.37 2.84
C PRO A 142 -15.17 18.29 1.78
N VAL A 143 -14.04 18.33 1.07
CA VAL A 143 -13.67 17.29 0.09
C VAL A 143 -13.39 15.96 0.80
N ALA A 144 -12.67 15.99 1.92
CA ALA A 144 -12.43 14.80 2.74
C ALA A 144 -13.74 14.18 3.24
N ASP A 145 -14.72 15.01 3.64
CA ASP A 145 -16.04 14.52 4.06
C ASP A 145 -16.80 13.82 2.94
N ILE A 146 -16.76 14.38 1.73
CA ILE A 146 -17.41 13.76 0.55
C ILE A 146 -16.74 12.42 0.25
N LEU A 147 -15.41 12.35 0.26
CA LEU A 147 -14.66 11.11 0.00
C LEU A 147 -14.94 10.03 1.06
N ASP A 148 -15.02 10.40 2.34
CA ASP A 148 -15.36 9.48 3.41
C ASP A 148 -16.79 8.96 3.29
N CYS A 149 -17.75 9.79 2.98
CA CYS A 149 -19.13 9.39 2.74
C CYS A 149 -19.25 8.49 1.49
N ALA A 150 -18.54 8.82 0.41
CA ALA A 150 -18.52 8.00 -0.80
C ALA A 150 -17.91 6.61 -0.54
N ARG A 151 -16.82 6.54 0.21
CA ARG A 151 -16.17 5.28 0.62
C ARG A 151 -17.11 4.38 1.44
N GLN A 152 -17.92 4.98 2.29
CA GLN A 152 -18.90 4.29 3.14
C GLN A 152 -20.24 4.03 2.45
N LEU A 153 -20.44 4.52 1.22
CA LEU A 153 -21.71 4.47 0.48
C LEU A 153 -22.88 5.07 1.27
N VAL A 154 -22.63 6.18 1.97
CA VAL A 154 -23.65 6.92 2.74
C VAL A 154 -23.82 8.34 2.21
N PRO A 155 -25.00 8.96 2.37
CA PRO A 155 -25.22 10.35 1.99
C PRO A 155 -24.34 11.31 2.81
N LEU A 156 -23.94 12.45 2.21
CA LEU A 156 -23.26 13.51 2.93
C LEU A 156 -24.23 14.12 3.97
N HIS A 157 -24.02 13.79 5.22
CA HIS A 157 -24.81 14.27 6.34
C HIS A 157 -23.93 14.32 7.59
N GLN A 158 -24.15 15.31 8.46
CA GLN A 158 -23.34 15.56 9.65
C GLN A 158 -23.13 14.31 10.54
N ARG A 159 -24.14 13.44 10.65
CA ARG A 159 -24.04 12.17 11.42
C ARG A 159 -23.05 11.16 10.86
N HIS A 160 -22.61 11.33 9.60
CA HIS A 160 -21.68 10.43 8.92
C HIS A 160 -20.25 10.97 8.87
N LEU A 161 -20.06 12.24 9.31
CA LEU A 161 -18.73 12.85 9.33
C LEU A 161 -17.89 12.24 10.45
N GLU A 162 -16.69 11.74 10.11
CA GLU A 162 -15.75 11.17 11.08
C GLU A 162 -14.92 12.28 11.74
N ARG A 163 -14.51 13.30 11.00
CA ARG A 163 -13.71 14.39 11.52
C ARG A 163 -14.54 15.39 12.34
N ARG A 164 -13.96 15.97 13.36
CA ARG A 164 -14.60 16.98 14.21
C ARG A 164 -14.27 18.42 13.78
N ASN A 165 -13.15 18.60 13.07
CA ASN A 165 -12.69 19.89 12.53
C ASN A 165 -11.72 19.63 11.37
N ALA A 166 -11.13 20.69 10.80
CA ALA A 166 -10.20 20.61 9.68
C ALA A 166 -8.72 20.65 10.11
N GLN A 167 -8.38 20.33 11.36
CA GLN A 167 -7.01 20.43 11.86
C GLN A 167 -6.10 19.27 11.42
N GLY A 168 -6.62 18.21 10.81
CA GLY A 168 -5.84 17.10 10.22
C GLY A 168 -5.23 17.44 8.85
N TYR A 169 -4.81 18.68 8.62
CA TYR A 169 -4.13 19.08 7.39
C TYR A 169 -2.60 19.00 7.54
N LEU A 170 -1.88 19.08 6.41
CA LEU A 170 -0.41 19.09 6.40
C LEU A 170 0.11 20.44 6.93
N LYS A 171 0.45 20.45 8.21
CA LYS A 171 0.98 21.63 8.89
C LYS A 171 2.42 21.92 8.52
N SER A 172 2.80 23.20 8.53
CA SER A 172 4.18 23.65 8.43
C SER A 172 5.01 23.24 9.65
N ASN A 173 6.33 23.32 9.54
CA ASN A 173 7.22 23.05 10.67
C ASN A 173 6.92 23.97 11.86
N ASP A 174 6.66 25.26 11.64
CA ASP A 174 6.40 26.22 12.70
C ASP A 174 5.09 25.93 13.42
N GLU A 175 4.06 25.51 12.68
CA GLU A 175 2.79 25.06 13.26
C GLU A 175 2.97 23.78 14.09
N MET A 176 3.78 22.82 13.60
CA MET A 176 4.05 21.60 14.35
C MET A 176 4.90 21.85 15.59
N VAL A 177 5.87 22.76 15.53
CA VAL A 177 6.66 23.20 16.72
C VAL A 177 5.75 23.88 17.74
N SER A 178 4.85 24.74 17.30
CA SER A 178 3.88 25.41 18.17
C SER A 178 2.94 24.42 18.85
N LEU A 179 2.45 23.43 18.09
CA LEU A 179 1.59 22.36 18.62
C LEU A 179 2.34 21.48 19.63
N ALA A 180 3.59 21.11 19.32
CA ALA A 180 4.45 20.37 20.23
C ALA A 180 4.70 21.13 21.54
N ALA A 181 4.91 22.45 21.47
CA ALA A 181 5.07 23.30 22.67
C ALA A 181 3.79 23.35 23.51
N GLU A 182 2.62 23.36 22.88
CA GLU A 182 1.32 23.32 23.57
C GLU A 182 1.13 21.98 24.31
N ILE A 183 1.41 20.86 23.63
CA ILE A 183 1.31 19.51 24.21
C ILE A 183 2.30 19.35 25.36
N ALA A 184 3.57 19.74 25.19
CA ALA A 184 4.60 19.67 26.21
C ALA A 184 4.22 20.48 27.46
N ARG A 185 3.74 21.73 27.28
CA ARG A 185 3.24 22.56 28.37
C ARG A 185 2.10 21.89 29.12
N ALA A 186 1.13 21.31 28.40
CA ALA A 186 0.01 20.58 28.99
C ALA A 186 0.45 19.31 29.75
N ALA A 187 1.58 18.72 29.36
CA ALA A 187 2.21 17.59 30.04
C ALA A 187 3.14 18.01 31.21
N GLY A 188 3.28 19.31 31.51
CA GLY A 188 4.15 19.82 32.54
C GLY A 188 5.62 19.95 32.16
N GLU A 189 5.94 19.89 30.88
CA GLU A 189 7.30 20.01 30.34
C GLU A 189 7.64 21.47 30.00
N ARG A 190 8.91 21.83 30.15
CA ARG A 190 9.38 23.21 29.86
C ARG A 190 9.57 23.45 28.35
N THR A 191 9.84 22.43 27.58
CA THR A 191 10.22 22.54 26.17
C THR A 191 9.80 21.27 25.39
N PRO A 192 9.39 21.39 24.12
CA PRO A 192 9.05 20.25 23.27
C PRO A 192 10.27 19.56 22.65
N ARG A 193 11.48 19.90 23.10
CA ARG A 193 12.72 19.51 22.41
C ARG A 193 12.86 18.01 22.23
N GLU A 194 12.62 17.24 23.26
CA GLU A 194 12.75 15.78 23.24
C GLU A 194 11.73 15.14 22.29
N LEU A 195 10.45 15.55 22.38
CA LEU A 195 9.38 15.11 21.49
C LEU A 195 9.73 15.37 20.01
N LEU A 196 10.24 16.56 19.68
CA LEU A 196 10.63 16.92 18.32
C LEU A 196 11.86 16.15 17.83
N GLN A 197 12.86 15.95 18.69
CA GLN A 197 14.06 15.18 18.34
C GLN A 197 13.74 13.70 18.10
N THR A 198 12.92 13.10 18.95
CA THR A 198 12.47 11.71 18.77
C THR A 198 11.65 11.57 17.50
N THR A 199 10.73 12.50 17.24
CA THR A 199 9.96 12.53 15.98
C THR A 199 10.87 12.54 14.75
N ARG A 200 11.91 13.37 14.76
CA ARG A 200 12.87 13.45 13.66
C ARG A 200 13.63 12.12 13.48
N LYS A 201 14.12 11.51 14.56
CA LYS A 201 14.79 10.20 14.48
C LYS A 201 13.89 9.12 13.89
N TRP A 202 12.61 9.12 14.24
CA TRP A 202 11.64 8.18 13.70
C TRP A 202 11.34 8.44 12.23
N ALA A 203 11.22 9.70 11.83
CA ALA A 203 11.05 10.08 10.43
C ALA A 203 12.25 9.67 9.56
N GLU A 204 13.47 9.87 10.05
CA GLU A 204 14.70 9.46 9.35
C GLU A 204 14.77 7.94 9.13
N ARG A 205 14.32 7.13 10.09
CA ARG A 205 14.21 5.67 9.95
C ARG A 205 13.15 5.23 8.93
N ALA A 206 12.08 6.01 8.79
CA ALA A 206 10.99 5.72 7.86
C ALA A 206 11.24 6.23 6.43
N LEU A 207 12.39 6.87 6.16
CA LEU A 207 12.76 7.31 4.82
C LEU A 207 13.07 6.10 3.94
N LEU A 208 12.32 5.97 2.85
CA LEU A 208 12.53 4.95 1.82
C LEU A 208 13.06 5.60 0.54
N SER A 209 14.06 4.95 -0.06
CA SER A 209 14.51 5.28 -1.41
C SER A 209 13.58 4.59 -2.42
N PRO A 210 12.89 5.33 -3.30
CA PRO A 210 12.01 4.73 -4.29
C PRO A 210 12.70 3.67 -5.14
N GLN A 211 13.93 3.92 -5.57
CA GLN A 211 14.70 3.01 -6.42
C GLN A 211 15.24 1.80 -5.64
N ARG A 212 15.91 2.05 -4.50
CA ARG A 212 16.59 1.01 -3.73
C ARG A 212 15.61 0.16 -2.93
N ASP A 213 14.67 0.81 -2.21
CA ASP A 213 13.84 0.14 -1.20
C ASP A 213 12.48 -0.32 -1.76
N LEU A 214 11.95 0.39 -2.78
CA LEU A 214 10.70 0.05 -3.43
C LEU A 214 10.88 -0.62 -4.79
N GLY A 215 12.10 -0.62 -5.35
CA GLY A 215 12.38 -1.15 -6.67
C GLY A 215 11.76 -0.36 -7.83
N LEU A 216 11.38 0.91 -7.60
CA LEU A 216 10.78 1.74 -8.65
C LEU A 216 11.84 2.11 -9.70
N GLY A 217 11.43 2.11 -10.96
CA GLY A 217 12.31 2.38 -12.11
C GLY A 217 13.05 1.15 -12.64
N GLY A 218 12.99 0.01 -11.96
CA GLY A 218 13.41 -1.27 -12.49
C GLY A 218 12.27 -1.98 -13.23
N ILE A 219 12.61 -2.66 -14.33
CA ILE A 219 11.67 -3.53 -15.02
C ILE A 219 11.77 -4.91 -14.37
N HIS A 220 10.68 -5.37 -13.75
CA HIS A 220 10.59 -6.68 -13.12
C HIS A 220 9.76 -7.60 -14.01
N LEU A 221 10.44 -8.47 -14.74
CA LEU A 221 9.80 -9.45 -15.61
C LEU A 221 9.68 -10.80 -14.91
N PRO A 222 8.70 -11.63 -15.29
CA PRO A 222 8.61 -13.01 -14.80
C PRO A 222 9.88 -13.80 -15.09
N GLU A 223 10.26 -14.68 -14.19
CA GLU A 223 11.43 -15.56 -14.36
C GLU A 223 11.16 -16.65 -15.39
N ALA A 224 12.18 -17.11 -16.08
CA ALA A 224 12.08 -18.07 -17.19
C ALA A 224 11.30 -19.36 -16.81
N HIS A 225 11.51 -19.88 -15.62
CA HIS A 225 10.87 -21.11 -15.16
C HIS A 225 9.34 -20.97 -15.02
N ILE A 226 8.82 -19.76 -14.80
CA ILE A 226 7.37 -19.50 -14.71
C ILE A 226 6.65 -19.81 -16.02
N VAL A 227 7.34 -19.58 -17.14
CA VAL A 227 6.81 -19.83 -18.49
C VAL A 227 7.30 -21.14 -19.11
N GLY A 228 7.87 -22.03 -18.29
CA GLY A 228 8.37 -23.34 -18.75
C GLY A 228 9.68 -23.27 -19.56
N ALA A 229 10.47 -22.22 -19.37
CA ALA A 229 11.77 -22.04 -20.01
C ALA A 229 12.89 -22.04 -18.97
N ASP A 230 14.12 -22.27 -19.42
CA ASP A 230 15.31 -22.33 -18.54
C ASP A 230 16.30 -21.17 -18.79
N SER A 231 16.14 -20.45 -19.88
CA SER A 231 17.05 -19.40 -20.32
C SER A 231 16.36 -18.35 -21.20
N ALA A 232 17.01 -17.22 -21.42
CA ALA A 232 16.55 -16.20 -22.36
C ALA A 232 16.40 -16.76 -23.80
N ASN A 233 17.32 -17.64 -24.22
CA ASN A 233 17.25 -18.22 -25.55
C ASN A 233 16.08 -19.20 -25.70
N SER A 234 15.76 -19.99 -24.68
CA SER A 234 14.61 -20.88 -24.70
C SER A 234 13.29 -20.09 -24.66
N MET A 235 13.24 -18.95 -23.92
CA MET A 235 12.07 -18.04 -23.96
C MET A 235 11.84 -17.44 -25.35
N ARG A 236 12.91 -17.00 -26.04
CA ARG A 236 12.84 -16.50 -27.43
C ARG A 236 12.31 -17.56 -28.38
N ALA A 237 12.87 -18.79 -28.31
CA ALA A 237 12.42 -19.90 -29.12
C ALA A 237 10.95 -20.26 -28.86
N LEU A 238 10.55 -20.29 -27.58
CA LEU A 238 9.18 -20.57 -27.17
C LEU A 238 8.21 -19.52 -27.69
N LEU A 239 8.52 -18.22 -27.51
CA LEU A 239 7.71 -17.12 -28.00
C LEU A 239 7.53 -17.19 -29.54
N ARG A 240 8.63 -17.42 -30.28
CA ARG A 240 8.59 -17.61 -31.73
C ARG A 240 7.69 -18.76 -32.10
N THR A 241 7.91 -19.92 -31.54
CA THR A 241 7.13 -21.14 -31.87
C THR A 241 5.64 -20.94 -31.62
N ARG A 242 5.27 -20.36 -30.50
CA ARG A 242 3.84 -20.09 -30.19
C ARG A 242 3.23 -19.08 -31.16
N SER A 243 3.98 -18.01 -31.49
CA SER A 243 3.52 -16.98 -32.43
C SER A 243 3.38 -17.53 -33.85
N GLU A 244 4.34 -18.34 -34.34
CA GLU A 244 4.28 -18.98 -35.66
C GLU A 244 3.11 -19.98 -35.77
N SER A 245 2.83 -20.71 -34.69
CA SER A 245 1.63 -21.58 -34.64
C SER A 245 0.35 -20.74 -34.76
N GLY A 246 0.36 -19.53 -34.19
CA GLY A 246 -0.74 -18.56 -34.29
C GLY A 246 -1.02 -18.12 -35.74
N ILE A 247 0.00 -17.98 -36.57
CA ILE A 247 -0.15 -17.58 -37.98
C ILE A 247 -1.08 -18.53 -38.72
N ASN A 248 -0.83 -19.87 -38.62
CA ASN A 248 -1.63 -20.89 -39.31
C ASN A 248 -3.07 -20.96 -38.77
N TRP A 249 -3.30 -20.53 -37.58
CA TRP A 249 -4.63 -20.46 -36.97
C TRP A 249 -5.39 -19.18 -37.35
N ARG A 250 -4.69 -18.07 -37.59
CA ARG A 250 -5.31 -16.76 -37.88
C ARG A 250 -5.48 -16.49 -39.36
N TYR A 251 -4.55 -16.95 -40.20
CA TYR A 251 -4.48 -16.60 -41.62
C TYR A 251 -4.48 -17.84 -42.51
N SER A 252 -5.26 -17.80 -43.60
CA SER A 252 -5.34 -18.88 -44.61
C SER A 252 -4.77 -18.46 -45.97
N ASP A 253 -4.66 -17.17 -46.24
CA ASP A 253 -4.18 -16.61 -47.49
C ASP A 253 -2.64 -16.45 -47.47
N SER A 254 -1.97 -16.97 -48.52
CA SER A 254 -0.51 -17.02 -48.60
C SER A 254 0.17 -15.65 -48.64
N ALA A 255 -0.49 -14.65 -49.23
CA ALA A 255 0.05 -13.31 -49.33
C ALA A 255 0.04 -12.63 -47.94
N THR A 256 -1.06 -12.79 -47.19
CA THR A 256 -1.17 -12.28 -45.80
C THR A 256 -0.22 -13.03 -44.86
N ILE A 257 -0.06 -14.36 -45.02
CA ILE A 257 0.89 -15.15 -44.24
C ILE A 257 2.32 -14.63 -44.44
N THR A 258 2.72 -14.33 -45.67
CA THR A 258 4.06 -13.80 -45.96
C THR A 258 4.30 -12.47 -45.29
N LYS A 259 3.33 -11.56 -45.38
CA LYS A 259 3.41 -10.24 -44.71
C LYS A 259 3.42 -10.38 -43.18
N ALA A 260 2.60 -11.26 -42.63
CA ALA A 260 2.52 -11.52 -41.20
C ALA A 260 3.85 -12.09 -40.65
N ARG A 261 4.51 -12.97 -41.40
CA ARG A 261 5.84 -13.50 -41.02
C ARG A 261 6.91 -12.41 -40.97
N ALA A 262 6.98 -11.56 -41.99
CA ALA A 262 7.93 -10.44 -41.99
C ALA A 262 7.71 -9.50 -40.79
N ARG A 263 6.47 -9.11 -40.53
CA ARG A 263 6.12 -8.28 -39.37
C ARG A 263 6.40 -8.99 -38.03
N LEU A 264 6.12 -10.29 -37.94
CA LEU A 264 6.42 -11.07 -36.75
C LEU A 264 7.92 -11.07 -36.45
N ASP A 265 8.78 -11.20 -37.46
CA ASP A 265 10.23 -11.14 -37.26
C ASP A 265 10.67 -9.81 -36.74
N ASP A 266 10.10 -8.69 -37.24
CA ASP A 266 10.39 -7.34 -36.74
C ASP A 266 9.92 -7.15 -35.28
N GLU A 267 8.72 -7.58 -34.95
CA GLU A 267 8.20 -7.49 -33.57
C GLU A 267 9.00 -8.38 -32.60
N LEU A 268 9.36 -9.60 -32.99
CA LEU A 268 10.19 -10.50 -32.17
C LEU A 268 11.59 -9.94 -31.95
N ALA A 269 12.19 -9.29 -32.96
CA ALA A 269 13.49 -8.62 -32.80
C ALA A 269 13.41 -7.45 -31.79
N THR A 270 12.33 -6.68 -31.83
CA THR A 270 12.08 -5.61 -30.85
C THR A 270 11.89 -6.16 -29.45
N VAL A 271 11.07 -7.20 -29.29
CA VAL A 271 10.83 -7.87 -28.00
C VAL A 271 12.14 -8.43 -27.42
N ALA A 272 12.97 -9.06 -28.27
CA ALA A 272 14.26 -9.60 -27.87
C ALA A 272 15.27 -8.52 -27.43
N THR A 273 15.27 -7.39 -28.10
CA THR A 273 16.13 -6.25 -27.72
C THR A 273 15.75 -5.68 -26.35
N LEU A 274 14.46 -5.69 -26.02
CA LEU A 274 13.92 -5.16 -24.76
C LEU A 274 13.84 -6.25 -23.66
N GLY A 275 14.02 -7.55 -23.99
CA GLY A 275 13.93 -8.66 -23.05
C GLY A 275 12.51 -8.95 -22.55
N TYR A 276 11.47 -8.64 -23.34
CA TYR A 276 10.06 -8.76 -22.92
C TYR A 276 9.42 -10.12 -23.22
N GLU A 277 10.16 -11.11 -23.69
CA GLU A 277 9.66 -12.45 -23.99
C GLU A 277 8.88 -13.08 -22.82
N PRO A 278 9.38 -13.04 -21.54
CA PRO A 278 8.65 -13.64 -20.44
C PRO A 278 7.35 -12.91 -20.14
N TYR A 279 7.25 -11.62 -20.42
CA TYR A 279 6.01 -10.87 -20.27
C TYR A 279 4.93 -11.35 -21.23
N PHE A 280 5.24 -11.45 -22.54
CA PHE A 280 4.30 -11.95 -23.55
C PHE A 280 3.85 -13.37 -23.27
N LEU A 281 4.78 -14.26 -22.91
CA LEU A 281 4.49 -15.65 -22.58
C LEU A 281 3.59 -15.78 -21.35
N THR A 282 3.89 -15.04 -20.29
CA THR A 282 3.07 -15.05 -19.06
C THR A 282 1.66 -14.53 -19.32
N VAL A 283 1.52 -13.45 -20.08
CA VAL A 283 0.19 -12.92 -20.42
C VAL A 283 -0.60 -13.89 -21.30
N ALA A 284 0.07 -14.57 -22.23
CA ALA A 284 -0.56 -15.63 -23.04
C ALA A 284 -1.09 -16.77 -22.15
N ASP A 285 -0.27 -17.27 -21.22
CA ASP A 285 -0.67 -18.33 -20.30
C ASP A 285 -1.85 -17.93 -19.40
N ILE A 286 -1.85 -16.69 -18.89
CA ILE A 286 -2.97 -16.14 -18.11
C ILE A 286 -4.24 -16.05 -18.96
N THR A 287 -4.15 -15.57 -20.20
CA THR A 287 -5.31 -15.47 -21.09
C THR A 287 -5.85 -16.83 -21.52
N ASP A 288 -4.98 -17.81 -21.73
CA ASP A 288 -5.36 -19.20 -22.03
C ASP A 288 -6.05 -19.87 -20.84
N MET A 289 -5.52 -19.67 -19.63
CA MET A 289 -6.14 -20.15 -18.39
C MET A 289 -7.54 -19.52 -18.16
N ALA A 290 -7.70 -18.22 -18.46
CA ALA A 290 -8.98 -17.54 -18.35
C ALA A 290 -10.00 -18.12 -19.34
N ARG A 291 -9.61 -18.34 -20.60
CA ARG A 291 -10.46 -18.96 -21.63
C ARG A 291 -10.84 -20.38 -21.27
N ALA A 292 -9.92 -21.18 -20.75
CA ALA A 292 -10.22 -22.54 -20.30
C ALA A 292 -11.31 -22.59 -19.22
N LYS A 293 -11.49 -21.46 -18.50
CA LYS A 293 -12.57 -21.27 -17.51
C LYS A 293 -13.80 -20.57 -18.09
N ASN A 294 -13.90 -20.40 -19.41
CA ASN A 294 -14.96 -19.65 -20.07
C ASN A 294 -15.06 -18.18 -19.67
N ILE A 295 -13.95 -17.58 -19.24
CA ILE A 295 -13.89 -16.16 -18.91
C ILE A 295 -13.48 -15.39 -20.17
N ARG A 296 -14.28 -14.38 -20.54
CA ARG A 296 -13.99 -13.52 -21.68
C ARG A 296 -12.74 -12.68 -21.42
N VAL A 297 -11.85 -12.67 -22.42
CA VAL A 297 -10.62 -11.87 -22.39
C VAL A 297 -10.64 -10.85 -23.51
N ALA A 298 -10.21 -9.62 -23.26
CA ALA A 298 -10.02 -8.57 -24.25
C ALA A 298 -8.77 -7.75 -23.93
N ALA A 299 -7.93 -7.51 -24.93
CA ALA A 299 -6.78 -6.63 -24.82
C ALA A 299 -7.22 -5.16 -24.79
N ARG A 300 -6.42 -4.32 -24.14
CA ARG A 300 -6.64 -2.88 -24.02
C ARG A 300 -5.30 -2.14 -24.14
N GLY A 301 -5.32 -0.94 -24.71
CA GLY A 301 -4.12 -0.10 -24.91
C GLY A 301 -3.36 -0.43 -26.19
N SER A 302 -2.16 0.12 -26.37
CA SER A 302 -1.34 0.01 -27.58
C SER A 302 -0.94 -1.44 -27.91
N GLY A 303 -0.74 -2.28 -26.91
CA GLY A 303 -0.44 -3.71 -27.10
C GLY A 303 -1.52 -4.48 -27.86
N ALA A 304 -2.77 -3.97 -27.93
CA ALA A 304 -3.82 -4.57 -28.73
C ALA A 304 -3.50 -4.57 -30.23
N GLY A 305 -2.65 -3.66 -30.70
CA GLY A 305 -2.19 -3.58 -32.09
C GLY A 305 -0.96 -4.44 -32.42
N SER A 306 -0.37 -5.15 -31.45
CA SER A 306 0.76 -6.05 -31.68
C SER A 306 0.30 -7.32 -32.38
N LEU A 307 1.04 -7.73 -33.42
CA LEU A 307 0.81 -9.00 -34.11
C LEU A 307 1.08 -10.18 -33.19
N ILE A 308 2.12 -10.14 -32.36
CA ILE A 308 2.40 -11.17 -31.36
C ILE A 308 1.19 -11.35 -30.42
N CYS A 309 0.62 -10.25 -29.91
CA CYS A 309 -0.58 -10.32 -29.08
C CYS A 309 -1.77 -10.97 -29.80
N HIS A 310 -1.96 -10.68 -31.09
CA HIS A 310 -3.00 -11.29 -31.89
C HIS A 310 -2.77 -12.79 -32.11
N LEU A 311 -1.54 -13.17 -32.47
CA LEU A 311 -1.17 -14.56 -32.73
C LEU A 311 -1.23 -15.44 -31.48
N LEU A 312 -0.86 -14.91 -30.32
CA LEU A 312 -0.97 -15.59 -29.02
C LEU A 312 -2.42 -15.59 -28.48
N GLY A 313 -3.36 -14.96 -29.20
CA GLY A 313 -4.74 -14.87 -28.72
C GLY A 313 -4.94 -13.90 -27.53
N ILE A 314 -3.97 -13.11 -27.16
CA ILE A 314 -4.10 -12.05 -26.13
C ILE A 314 -5.06 -10.97 -26.65
N SER A 315 -4.93 -10.58 -27.93
CA SER A 315 -5.79 -9.61 -28.60
C SER A 315 -6.69 -10.27 -29.63
N GLY A 316 -7.97 -9.87 -29.65
CA GLY A 316 -8.91 -10.23 -30.72
C GLY A 316 -8.81 -9.30 -31.95
N VAL A 317 -8.07 -8.19 -31.84
CA VAL A 317 -7.92 -7.23 -32.95
C VAL A 317 -6.83 -7.71 -33.87
N ASP A 318 -7.15 -7.78 -35.18
CA ASP A 318 -6.18 -8.13 -36.22
C ASP A 318 -5.44 -6.88 -36.70
N PRO A 319 -4.14 -6.74 -36.39
CA PRO A 319 -3.39 -5.55 -36.77
C PRO A 319 -3.08 -5.51 -38.29
N MET A 320 -3.08 -6.68 -38.97
CA MET A 320 -2.87 -6.73 -40.39
C MET A 320 -4.10 -6.22 -41.17
N GLN A 321 -5.29 -6.61 -40.71
CA GLN A 321 -6.56 -6.18 -41.29
C GLN A 321 -6.82 -4.68 -41.11
N HIS A 322 -6.45 -4.14 -39.94
CA HIS A 322 -6.74 -2.75 -39.55
C HIS A 322 -5.56 -1.80 -39.80
N GLY A 323 -4.46 -2.28 -40.38
CA GLY A 323 -3.27 -1.42 -40.63
C GLY A 323 -2.70 -0.77 -39.39
N LEU A 324 -2.75 -1.45 -38.23
CA LEU A 324 -2.22 -0.94 -36.99
C LEU A 324 -0.70 -1.10 -36.95
N LEU A 325 -0.03 -0.11 -36.30
CA LEU A 325 1.42 -0.12 -36.10
C LEU A 325 1.82 -1.01 -34.93
#